data_864fa42be6031ba876871f06a6f114fb
#
_entry.id   864fa42be6031ba876871f06a6f114fb
#
_cell.length_a   1.000
_cell.length_b   1.000
_cell.length_c   1.000
_cell.angle_alpha   90.00
_cell.angle_beta   90.00
_cell.angle_gamma   90.00
#
_symmetry.space_group_name_H-M   'P 1'
#
loop_
_entity.id
_entity.type
_entity.pdbx_description
1 polymer ?
#
loop_
_entity_poly.entity_id
_entity_poly.type
_entity_poly.pdbx_seq_one_letter_code
_entity_poly.pdbx_strand_id
1 'polypeptide(L)'
;MSIFSVGGNLGIAVGPILALTLVTFFGPKGTLGMIMPGILIAIVLLFNMSMLTAPVEFAHKAAKKEVKTPLSKNQKISFLLLISIATVRAWIQAGLVTYIPFYYINYLKGNPIYAGKLVSTFLMAGVLGALIGAPLADRWGHKKFLLITLILSFPLLPLFYRSSGLMAFVFLGIAGMVLISTFGLTTVMGQALLPQHLGMASGMMVGFTISAGGIGVTLLGPIADHWGVPMAIKAVFVLPLVAFGLALLVKYPLEKTTR
;
A
#
# COMPACT_ATOMS: atom_id res chain seq x y z
N MET A 1 -0.12 -8.74 -12.44
CA MET A 1 -0.31 -7.62 -11.48
C MET A 1 0.45 -7.80 -10.16
N SER A 2 0.41 -8.98 -9.52
CA SER A 2 1.12 -9.23 -8.24
C SER A 2 2.63 -8.98 -8.31
N ILE A 3 3.33 -9.45 -9.36
CA ILE A 3 4.78 -9.25 -9.54
C ILE A 3 5.14 -7.77 -9.64
N PHE A 4 4.36 -6.97 -10.37
CA PHE A 4 4.55 -5.52 -10.47
C PHE A 4 4.41 -4.84 -9.09
N SER A 5 3.35 -5.18 -8.35
CA SER A 5 3.12 -4.64 -7.00
C SER A 5 4.22 -5.05 -6.01
N VAL A 6 4.73 -6.27 -6.14
CA VAL A 6 5.84 -6.78 -5.32
C VAL A 6 7.11 -5.99 -5.59
N GLY A 7 7.46 -5.75 -6.86
CA GLY A 7 8.64 -4.96 -7.22
C GLY A 7 8.58 -3.54 -6.65
N GLY A 8 7.43 -2.86 -6.78
CA GLY A 8 7.21 -1.54 -6.21
C GLY A 8 7.34 -1.49 -4.68
N ASN A 9 6.67 -2.41 -3.99
CA ASN A 9 6.74 -2.50 -2.53
C ASN A 9 8.14 -2.88 -2.02
N LEU A 10 8.85 -3.74 -2.76
CA LEU A 10 10.23 -4.11 -2.43
C LEU A 10 11.18 -2.90 -2.54
N GLY A 11 11.01 -2.08 -3.58
CA GLY A 11 11.74 -0.82 -3.72
C GLY A 11 11.50 0.15 -2.56
N ILE A 12 10.22 0.31 -2.15
CA ILE A 12 9.84 1.14 -1.00
C ILE A 12 10.42 0.58 0.32
N ALA A 13 10.48 -0.74 0.48
CA ALA A 13 11.00 -1.38 1.70
C ALA A 13 12.54 -1.31 1.79
N VAL A 14 13.24 -1.48 0.68
CA VAL A 14 14.71 -1.47 0.62
C VAL A 14 15.28 -0.05 0.58
N GLY A 15 14.55 0.90 -0.02
CA GLY A 15 14.98 2.28 -0.17
C GLY A 15 15.48 2.95 1.11
N PRO A 16 14.71 2.96 2.21
CA PRO A 16 15.13 3.55 3.48
C PRO A 16 16.39 2.90 4.09
N ILE A 17 16.53 1.57 3.94
CA ILE A 17 17.71 0.84 4.44
C ILE A 17 18.96 1.28 3.68
N LEU A 18 18.89 1.33 2.35
CA LEU A 18 19.99 1.78 1.51
C LEU A 18 20.34 3.26 1.78
N ALA A 19 19.34 4.12 1.87
CA ALA A 19 19.54 5.54 2.17
C ALA A 19 20.21 5.73 3.52
N LEU A 20 19.73 5.04 4.58
CA LEU A 20 20.29 5.14 5.91
C LEU A 20 21.74 4.62 5.96
N THR A 21 22.02 3.51 5.26
CA THR A 21 23.36 2.95 5.16
C THR A 21 24.31 3.95 4.50
N LEU A 22 23.89 4.54 3.38
CA LEU A 22 24.72 5.54 2.67
C LEU A 22 24.96 6.80 3.52
N VAL A 23 23.95 7.25 4.25
CA VAL A 23 24.08 8.39 5.16
C VAL A 23 25.01 8.09 6.34
N THR A 24 25.00 6.87 6.88
CA THR A 24 25.89 6.49 7.98
C THR A 24 27.36 6.42 7.55
N PHE A 25 27.66 6.00 6.32
CA PHE A 25 29.04 5.91 5.83
C PHE A 25 29.55 7.22 5.21
N PHE A 26 28.73 7.98 4.53
CA PHE A 26 29.13 9.15 3.72
C PHE A 26 28.50 10.46 4.20
N GLY A 27 27.80 10.45 5.34
CA GLY A 27 27.04 11.60 5.84
C GLY A 27 25.85 11.95 4.93
N PRO A 28 25.25 13.17 5.09
CA PRO A 28 24.06 13.57 4.33
C PRO A 28 24.25 13.55 2.80
N LYS A 29 25.49 13.75 2.31
CA LYS A 29 25.82 13.64 0.89
C LYS A 29 25.76 12.21 0.36
N GLY A 30 25.77 11.19 1.23
CA GLY A 30 25.61 9.80 0.85
C GLY A 30 24.27 9.51 0.17
N THR A 31 23.25 10.35 0.37
CA THR A 31 21.96 10.23 -0.34
C THR A 31 22.11 10.35 -1.86
N LEU A 32 23.15 11.01 -2.36
CA LEU A 32 23.46 11.06 -3.79
C LEU A 32 23.77 9.69 -4.38
N GLY A 33 24.23 8.75 -3.55
CA GLY A 33 24.45 7.35 -3.96
C GLY A 33 23.16 6.63 -4.39
N MET A 34 21.98 7.13 -3.98
CA MET A 34 20.69 6.60 -4.43
C MET A 34 20.39 6.87 -5.91
N ILE A 35 21.16 7.74 -6.56
CA ILE A 35 21.06 8.00 -8.01
C ILE A 35 21.54 6.75 -8.79
N MET A 36 22.56 6.05 -8.30
CA MET A 36 23.15 4.87 -8.97
C MET A 36 22.13 3.75 -9.26
N PRO A 37 21.35 3.26 -8.30
CA PRO A 37 20.29 2.28 -8.59
C PRO A 37 19.26 2.80 -9.61
N GLY A 38 18.92 4.09 -9.55
CA GLY A 38 18.01 4.71 -10.52
C GLY A 38 18.56 4.68 -11.96
N ILE A 39 19.80 5.08 -12.13
CA ILE A 39 20.48 5.05 -13.44
C ILE A 39 20.58 3.60 -13.95
N LEU A 40 20.95 2.66 -13.09
CA LEU A 40 21.09 1.25 -13.47
C LEU A 40 19.75 0.67 -13.97
N ILE A 41 18.66 0.95 -13.27
CA ILE A 41 17.32 0.53 -13.71
C ILE A 41 16.93 1.22 -15.02
N ALA A 42 17.21 2.51 -15.18
CA ALA A 42 16.92 3.24 -16.40
C ALA A 42 17.67 2.63 -17.61
N ILE A 43 18.94 2.29 -17.44
CA ILE A 43 19.75 1.62 -18.47
C ILE A 43 19.15 0.26 -18.82
N VAL A 44 18.80 -0.57 -17.83
CA VAL A 44 18.18 -1.88 -18.05
C VAL A 44 16.86 -1.75 -18.81
N LEU A 45 16.02 -0.75 -18.46
CA LEU A 45 14.76 -0.49 -19.17
C LEU A 45 14.99 -0.04 -20.60
N LEU A 46 15.98 0.82 -20.88
CA LEU A 46 16.31 1.28 -22.23
C LEU A 46 16.75 0.11 -23.13
N PHE A 47 17.60 -0.78 -22.62
CA PHE A 47 18.03 -1.96 -23.38
C PHE A 47 16.92 -2.97 -23.65
N ASN A 48 15.90 -3.02 -22.82
CA ASN A 48 14.77 -3.95 -22.96
C ASN A 48 13.50 -3.27 -23.48
N MET A 49 13.59 -2.05 -23.99
CA MET A 49 12.42 -1.24 -24.38
C MET A 49 11.58 -1.89 -25.50
N SER A 50 12.23 -2.55 -26.46
CA SER A 50 11.54 -3.26 -27.55
C SER A 50 10.72 -4.45 -27.04
N MET A 51 11.19 -5.14 -25.99
CA MET A 51 10.49 -6.26 -25.38
C MET A 51 9.30 -5.78 -24.51
N LEU A 52 9.38 -4.57 -23.94
CA LEU A 52 8.36 -3.97 -23.11
C LEU A 52 7.23 -3.30 -23.91
N THR A 53 7.54 -2.78 -25.10
CA THR A 53 6.57 -2.05 -25.94
C THR A 53 5.70 -2.97 -26.78
N ALA A 54 6.20 -4.14 -27.22
CA ALA A 54 5.47 -5.09 -28.02
C ALA A 54 4.08 -5.51 -27.44
N PRO A 55 3.96 -5.85 -26.14
CA PRO A 55 2.64 -6.18 -25.54
C PRO A 55 1.67 -5.02 -25.49
N VAL A 56 2.17 -3.78 -25.38
CA VAL A 56 1.35 -2.57 -25.27
C VAL A 56 0.65 -2.23 -26.59
N GLU A 57 1.31 -2.42 -27.73
CA GLU A 57 0.69 -2.22 -29.04
C GLU A 57 -0.45 -3.21 -29.31
N PHE A 58 -0.28 -4.47 -28.91
CA PHE A 58 -1.36 -5.47 -29.01
C PHE A 58 -2.53 -5.14 -28.09
N ALA A 59 -2.28 -4.71 -26.87
CA ALA A 59 -3.31 -4.29 -25.92
C ALA A 59 -4.05 -3.02 -26.41
N HIS A 60 -3.36 -2.05 -27.00
CA HIS A 60 -3.97 -0.84 -27.57
C HIS A 60 -4.86 -1.14 -28.78
N LYS A 61 -4.43 -2.06 -29.66
CA LYS A 61 -5.23 -2.50 -30.81
C LYS A 61 -6.48 -3.28 -30.39
N ALA A 62 -6.39 -4.10 -29.34
CA ALA A 62 -7.53 -4.82 -28.77
C ALA A 62 -8.53 -3.86 -28.10
N ALA A 63 -8.06 -2.90 -27.31
CA ALA A 63 -8.90 -1.92 -26.63
C ALA A 63 -9.65 -0.96 -27.59
N LYS A 64 -9.11 -0.73 -28.79
CA LYS A 64 -9.75 0.13 -29.79
C LYS A 64 -10.97 -0.52 -30.47
N LYS A 65 -11.17 -1.84 -30.33
CA LYS A 65 -12.25 -2.62 -30.92
C LYS A 65 -13.45 -2.83 -30.00
N GLU A 66 -13.33 -2.51 -28.70
CA GLU A 66 -14.44 -2.67 -27.76
C GLU A 66 -15.41 -1.50 -27.81
N VAL A 67 -16.68 -1.80 -28.09
CA VAL A 67 -17.80 -0.86 -28.01
C VAL A 67 -17.90 -0.36 -26.56
N LYS A 68 -17.71 0.94 -26.36
CA LYS A 68 -17.82 1.58 -25.04
C LYS A 68 -19.26 1.52 -24.55
N THR A 69 -19.62 0.50 -23.78
CA THR A 69 -20.89 0.50 -23.07
C THR A 69 -20.84 1.46 -21.88
N PRO A 70 -21.87 2.27 -21.65
CA PRO A 70 -21.88 3.19 -20.52
C PRO A 70 -21.86 2.43 -19.20
N LEU A 71 -20.99 2.88 -18.29
CA LEU A 71 -20.83 2.27 -16.97
C LEU A 71 -22.13 2.34 -16.19
N SER A 72 -22.57 1.22 -15.63
CA SER A 72 -23.72 1.15 -14.72
C SER A 72 -23.47 2.02 -13.47
N LYS A 73 -24.55 2.61 -12.94
CA LYS A 73 -24.51 3.39 -11.70
C LYS A 73 -23.87 2.60 -10.56
N ASN A 74 -24.19 1.32 -10.44
CA ASN A 74 -23.62 0.42 -9.42
C ASN A 74 -22.10 0.22 -9.58
N GLN A 75 -21.60 0.11 -10.83
CA GLN A 75 -20.17 0.01 -11.10
C GLN A 75 -19.41 1.27 -10.68
N LYS A 76 -19.95 2.45 -11.00
CA LYS A 76 -19.36 3.75 -10.60
C LYS A 76 -19.30 3.89 -9.09
N ILE A 77 -20.38 3.57 -8.38
CA ILE A 77 -20.43 3.63 -6.90
C ILE A 77 -19.46 2.63 -6.29
N SER A 78 -19.42 1.38 -6.74
CA SER A 78 -18.50 0.37 -6.23
C SER A 78 -17.04 0.74 -6.48
N PHE A 79 -16.73 1.34 -7.63
CA PHE A 79 -15.38 1.82 -7.95
C PHE A 79 -14.97 2.99 -7.05
N LEU A 80 -15.88 3.95 -6.81
CA LEU A 80 -15.62 5.06 -5.89
C LEU A 80 -15.39 4.57 -4.46
N LEU A 81 -16.19 3.62 -4.00
CA LEU A 81 -16.00 2.98 -2.69
C LEU A 81 -14.65 2.27 -2.60
N LEU A 82 -14.22 1.56 -3.65
CA LEU A 82 -12.90 0.92 -3.68
C LEU A 82 -11.75 1.93 -3.62
N ILE A 83 -11.85 3.05 -4.35
CA ILE A 83 -10.87 4.15 -4.25
C ILE A 83 -10.82 4.69 -2.82
N SER A 84 -11.98 4.91 -2.19
CA SER A 84 -12.05 5.41 -0.81
C SER A 84 -11.40 4.42 0.17
N ILE A 85 -11.64 3.12 0.03
CA ILE A 85 -11.01 2.07 0.85
C ILE A 85 -9.50 2.08 0.65
N ALA A 86 -9.03 2.13 -0.60
CA ALA A 86 -7.62 2.15 -0.93
C ALA A 86 -6.94 3.44 -0.40
N THR A 87 -7.64 4.58 -0.43
CA THR A 87 -7.18 5.86 0.15
C THR A 87 -7.04 5.77 1.67
N VAL A 88 -8.06 5.28 2.37
CA VAL A 88 -8.00 5.10 3.83
C VAL A 88 -6.86 4.15 4.21
N ARG A 89 -6.67 3.07 3.48
CA ARG A 89 -5.54 2.16 3.66
C ARG A 89 -4.19 2.87 3.44
N ALA A 90 -4.08 3.72 2.42
CA ALA A 90 -2.87 4.51 2.17
C ALA A 90 -2.59 5.50 3.33
N TRP A 91 -3.63 6.08 3.93
CA TRP A 91 -3.51 6.92 5.13
C TRP A 91 -2.97 6.13 6.32
N ILE A 92 -3.44 4.90 6.53
CA ILE A 92 -2.92 4.02 7.58
C ILE A 92 -1.42 3.76 7.35
N GLN A 93 -1.05 3.34 6.13
CA GLN A 93 0.34 3.02 5.80
C GLN A 93 1.24 4.25 5.92
N ALA A 94 0.88 5.37 5.30
CA ALA A 94 1.66 6.60 5.35
C ALA A 94 1.75 7.17 6.77
N GLY A 95 0.67 7.13 7.52
CA GLY A 95 0.62 7.54 8.92
C GLY A 95 1.56 6.70 9.79
N LEU A 96 1.54 5.37 9.69
CA LEU A 96 2.43 4.51 10.45
C LEU A 96 3.90 4.74 10.06
N VAL A 97 4.22 4.78 8.78
CA VAL A 97 5.59 5.01 8.29
C VAL A 97 6.16 6.35 8.77
N THR A 98 5.32 7.39 8.82
CA THR A 98 5.72 8.72 9.26
C THR A 98 5.77 8.84 10.78
N TYR A 99 4.71 8.45 11.49
CA TYR A 99 4.58 8.75 12.92
C TYR A 99 5.26 7.73 13.85
N ILE A 100 5.57 6.50 13.40
CA ILE A 100 6.34 5.54 14.20
C ILE A 100 7.73 6.10 14.54
N PRO A 101 8.56 6.60 13.58
CA PRO A 101 9.84 7.22 13.91
C PRO A 101 9.70 8.42 14.85
N PHE A 102 8.76 9.32 14.60
CA PHE A 102 8.51 10.47 15.48
C PHE A 102 8.17 10.04 16.90
N TYR A 103 7.35 9.01 17.07
CA TYR A 103 6.98 8.47 18.37
C TYR A 103 8.19 7.91 19.13
N TYR A 104 8.97 7.04 18.49
CA TYR A 104 10.11 6.41 19.15
C TYR A 104 11.27 7.36 19.38
N ILE A 105 11.57 8.28 18.45
CA ILE A 105 12.72 9.19 18.55
C ILE A 105 12.37 10.39 19.42
N ASN A 106 11.29 11.10 19.10
CA ASN A 106 11.00 12.39 19.71
C ASN A 106 10.20 12.27 21.02
N TYR A 107 9.26 11.31 21.09
CA TYR A 107 8.40 11.16 22.27
C TYR A 107 9.02 10.21 23.31
N LEU A 108 9.45 9.02 22.90
CA LEU A 108 10.08 8.05 23.82
C LEU A 108 11.58 8.30 24.05
N LYS A 109 12.20 9.26 23.32
CA LYS A 109 13.64 9.55 23.36
C LYS A 109 14.50 8.29 23.10
N GLY A 110 13.98 7.39 22.29
CA GLY A 110 14.58 6.10 21.98
C GLY A 110 15.60 6.15 20.83
N ASN A 111 16.14 5.00 20.48
CA ASN A 111 17.15 4.88 19.43
C ASN A 111 16.54 5.01 18.03
N PRO A 112 17.02 5.95 17.18
CA PRO A 112 16.57 6.10 15.79
C PRO A 112 16.70 4.83 14.95
N ILE A 113 17.74 4.02 15.20
CA ILE A 113 17.96 2.75 14.49
C ILE A 113 16.83 1.76 14.79
N TYR A 114 16.35 1.71 16.04
CA TYR A 114 15.22 0.87 16.43
C TYR A 114 13.94 1.29 15.70
N ALA A 115 13.66 2.58 15.64
CA ALA A 115 12.52 3.13 14.92
C ALA A 115 12.58 2.80 13.42
N GLY A 116 13.74 2.97 12.79
CA GLY A 116 13.97 2.59 11.40
C GLY A 116 13.76 1.10 11.16
N LYS A 117 14.27 0.23 12.03
CA LYS A 117 14.05 -1.22 11.95
C LYS A 117 12.57 -1.59 12.04
N LEU A 118 11.77 -0.93 12.89
CA LEU A 118 10.32 -1.15 12.98
C LEU A 118 9.62 -0.84 11.65
N VAL A 119 9.90 0.32 11.06
CA VAL A 119 9.30 0.69 9.76
C VAL A 119 9.74 -0.28 8.66
N SER A 120 11.02 -0.65 8.63
CA SER A 120 11.53 -1.64 7.67
C SER A 120 10.84 -2.99 7.83
N THR A 121 10.63 -3.45 9.08
CA THR A 121 9.90 -4.70 9.35
C THR A 121 8.46 -4.63 8.83
N PHE A 122 7.75 -3.52 9.05
CA PHE A 122 6.41 -3.29 8.53
C PHE A 122 6.36 -3.40 7.00
N LEU A 123 7.28 -2.73 6.31
CA LEU A 123 7.32 -2.72 4.84
C LEU A 123 7.78 -4.05 4.25
N MET A 124 8.80 -4.70 4.83
CA MET A 124 9.29 -6.00 4.37
C MET A 124 8.26 -7.12 4.58
N ALA A 125 7.63 -7.16 5.75
CA ALA A 125 6.52 -8.08 6.00
C ALA A 125 5.34 -7.81 5.05
N GLY A 126 5.11 -6.54 4.69
CA GLY A 126 4.13 -6.15 3.68
C GLY A 126 4.41 -6.72 2.30
N VAL A 127 5.69 -6.81 1.89
CA VAL A 127 6.08 -7.48 0.63
C VAL A 127 5.68 -8.95 0.66
N LEU A 128 5.98 -9.64 1.77
CA LEU A 128 5.55 -11.04 1.95
C LEU A 128 4.03 -11.16 1.94
N GLY A 129 3.35 -10.22 2.59
CA GLY A 129 1.89 -10.13 2.57
C GLY A 129 1.30 -9.97 1.17
N ALA A 130 1.92 -9.14 0.32
CA ALA A 130 1.49 -8.96 -1.06
C ALA A 130 1.68 -10.23 -1.92
N LEU A 131 2.76 -10.99 -1.68
CA LEU A 131 3.03 -12.26 -2.36
C LEU A 131 2.03 -13.35 -1.97
N ILE A 132 1.79 -13.51 -0.67
CA ILE A 132 0.90 -14.53 -0.12
C ILE A 132 -0.57 -14.14 -0.30
N GLY A 133 -0.89 -12.86 -0.19
CA GLY A 133 -2.24 -12.35 -0.24
C GLY A 133 -2.92 -12.50 -1.60
N ALA A 134 -2.18 -12.40 -2.71
CA ALA A 134 -2.74 -12.55 -4.04
C ALA A 134 -3.36 -13.94 -4.27
N PRO A 135 -2.62 -15.08 -4.12
CA PRO A 135 -3.20 -16.41 -4.27
C PRO A 135 -4.28 -16.73 -3.22
N LEU A 136 -4.17 -16.12 -2.03
CA LEU A 136 -5.18 -16.31 -0.98
C LEU A 136 -6.49 -15.60 -1.32
N ALA A 137 -6.40 -14.39 -1.89
CA ALA A 137 -7.54 -13.63 -2.38
C ALA A 137 -8.25 -14.34 -3.55
N ASP A 138 -7.49 -14.97 -4.45
CA ASP A 138 -8.04 -15.74 -5.56
C ASP A 138 -8.83 -16.98 -5.04
N ARG A 139 -8.34 -17.65 -3.98
CA ARG A 139 -9.01 -18.82 -3.38
C ARG A 139 -10.22 -18.48 -2.52
N TRP A 140 -10.14 -17.43 -1.71
CA TRP A 140 -11.19 -17.07 -0.75
C TRP A 140 -12.24 -16.12 -1.33
N GLY A 141 -11.95 -15.53 -2.49
CA GLY A 141 -12.72 -14.47 -3.11
C GLY A 141 -12.29 -13.08 -2.66
N HIS A 142 -12.11 -12.17 -3.61
CA HIS A 142 -11.52 -10.86 -3.43
C HIS A 142 -12.19 -10.01 -2.33
N LYS A 143 -13.53 -9.94 -2.34
CA LYS A 143 -14.27 -9.17 -1.31
C LYS A 143 -14.13 -9.76 0.08
N LYS A 144 -14.21 -11.08 0.21
CA LYS A 144 -14.09 -11.76 1.50
C LYS A 144 -12.70 -11.58 2.09
N PHE A 145 -11.65 -11.72 1.28
CA PHE A 145 -10.27 -11.49 1.69
C PHE A 145 -10.06 -10.05 2.16
N LEU A 146 -10.58 -9.06 1.39
CA LEU A 146 -10.51 -7.65 1.76
C LEU A 146 -11.14 -7.38 3.14
N LEU A 147 -12.32 -7.93 3.41
CA LEU A 147 -13.01 -7.76 4.69
C LEU A 147 -12.22 -8.39 5.84
N ILE A 148 -11.70 -9.62 5.65
CA ILE A 148 -10.91 -10.32 6.67
C ILE A 148 -9.64 -9.52 7.01
N THR A 149 -8.93 -9.04 6.02
CA THR A 149 -7.69 -8.27 6.24
C THR A 149 -7.94 -6.94 6.93
N LEU A 150 -9.00 -6.23 6.58
CA LEU A 150 -9.34 -4.96 7.24
C LEU A 150 -9.76 -5.16 8.71
N ILE A 151 -10.59 -6.16 9.01
CA ILE A 151 -11.00 -6.40 10.40
C ILE A 151 -9.83 -6.92 11.24
N LEU A 152 -8.94 -7.75 10.67
CA LEU A 152 -7.76 -8.27 11.36
C LEU A 152 -6.73 -7.18 11.65
N SER A 153 -6.61 -6.17 10.80
CA SER A 153 -5.69 -5.05 11.02
C SER A 153 -6.09 -4.18 12.20
N PHE A 154 -7.38 -4.12 12.55
CA PHE A 154 -7.88 -3.29 13.64
C PHE A 154 -7.27 -3.64 15.02
N PRO A 155 -7.26 -4.89 15.50
CA PRO A 155 -6.65 -5.23 16.79
C PRO A 155 -5.12 -5.21 16.75
N LEU A 156 -4.50 -5.44 15.60
CA LEU A 156 -3.04 -5.50 15.47
C LEU A 156 -2.36 -4.16 15.77
N LEU A 157 -2.97 -3.04 15.37
CA LEU A 157 -2.40 -1.71 15.60
C LEU A 157 -2.37 -1.31 17.07
N PRO A 158 -3.44 -1.44 17.87
CA PRO A 158 -3.37 -1.23 19.32
C PRO A 158 -2.43 -2.21 20.05
N LEU A 159 -2.37 -3.48 19.61
CA LEU A 159 -1.44 -4.47 20.16
C LEU A 159 0.02 -4.06 19.92
N PHE A 160 0.35 -3.62 18.70
CA PHE A 160 1.65 -3.04 18.40
C PHE A 160 1.97 -1.85 19.32
N TYR A 161 1.05 -0.91 19.46
CA TYR A 161 1.27 0.30 20.26
C TYR A 161 1.54 0.03 21.75
N ARG A 162 0.91 -1.02 22.30
CA ARG A 162 1.11 -1.45 23.70
C ARG A 162 2.32 -2.35 23.89
N SER A 163 2.93 -2.84 22.81
CA SER A 163 4.03 -3.78 22.84
C SER A 163 5.37 -3.08 22.82
N SER A 164 6.39 -3.71 23.36
CA SER A 164 7.77 -3.26 23.34
C SER A 164 8.70 -4.40 22.94
N GLY A 165 9.96 -4.07 22.60
CA GLY A 165 10.95 -5.08 22.23
C GLY A 165 10.53 -5.92 21.02
N LEU A 166 10.75 -7.23 21.08
CA LEU A 166 10.46 -8.16 19.98
C LEU A 166 8.97 -8.19 19.59
N MET A 167 8.06 -8.08 20.56
CA MET A 167 6.62 -8.14 20.29
C MET A 167 6.14 -6.97 19.43
N ALA A 168 6.76 -5.79 19.54
CA ALA A 168 6.46 -4.66 18.67
C ALA A 168 6.78 -4.98 17.20
N PHE A 169 7.90 -5.65 16.92
CA PHE A 169 8.25 -6.11 15.57
C PHE A 169 7.25 -7.14 15.05
N VAL A 170 6.86 -8.09 15.88
CA VAL A 170 5.92 -9.16 15.49
C VAL A 170 4.56 -8.57 15.12
N PHE A 171 3.95 -7.77 16.01
CA PHE A 171 2.62 -7.19 15.73
C PHE A 171 2.65 -6.21 14.57
N LEU A 172 3.68 -5.38 14.47
CA LEU A 172 3.82 -4.43 13.37
C LEU A 172 4.09 -5.15 12.03
N GLY A 173 4.91 -6.21 12.06
CA GLY A 173 5.16 -7.06 10.89
C GLY A 173 3.89 -7.73 10.40
N ILE A 174 3.10 -8.34 11.28
CA ILE A 174 1.80 -8.95 10.91
C ILE A 174 0.84 -7.88 10.38
N ALA A 175 0.78 -6.69 11.01
CA ALA A 175 -0.04 -5.59 10.52
C ALA A 175 0.39 -5.14 9.12
N GLY A 176 1.69 -5.04 8.85
CA GLY A 176 2.25 -4.74 7.53
C GLY A 176 1.86 -5.79 6.49
N MET A 177 2.03 -7.08 6.84
CA MET A 177 1.65 -8.21 5.98
C MET A 177 0.17 -8.15 5.60
N VAL A 178 -0.70 -7.92 6.57
CA VAL A 178 -2.15 -7.88 6.38
C VAL A 178 -2.58 -6.64 5.57
N LEU A 179 -2.10 -5.45 5.92
CA LEU A 179 -2.51 -4.19 5.27
C LEU A 179 -2.00 -4.09 3.84
N ILE A 180 -0.73 -4.42 3.60
CA ILE A 180 -0.11 -4.25 2.27
C ILE A 180 -0.57 -5.34 1.29
N SER A 181 -1.00 -6.53 1.78
CA SER A 181 -1.57 -7.59 0.93
C SER A 181 -2.78 -7.11 0.11
N THR A 182 -3.51 -6.12 0.60
CA THR A 182 -4.71 -5.59 -0.07
C THR A 182 -4.41 -4.60 -1.20
N PHE A 183 -3.15 -4.15 -1.36
CA PHE A 183 -2.78 -3.16 -2.37
C PHE A 183 -3.02 -3.66 -3.80
N GLY A 184 -2.44 -4.81 -4.15
CA GLY A 184 -2.65 -5.43 -5.47
C GLY A 184 -4.10 -5.87 -5.66
N LEU A 185 -4.73 -6.40 -4.60
CA LEU A 185 -6.11 -6.85 -4.61
C LEU A 185 -7.09 -5.73 -5.01
N THR A 186 -7.02 -4.58 -4.34
CA THR A 186 -7.92 -3.45 -4.64
C THR A 186 -7.72 -2.94 -6.07
N THR A 187 -6.49 -2.98 -6.58
CA THR A 187 -6.20 -2.62 -7.98
C THR A 187 -6.86 -3.59 -8.96
N VAL A 188 -6.75 -4.90 -8.72
CA VAL A 188 -7.40 -5.94 -9.54
C VAL A 188 -8.93 -5.81 -9.48
N MET A 189 -9.49 -5.61 -8.30
CA MET A 189 -10.93 -5.36 -8.14
C MET A 189 -11.39 -4.11 -8.91
N GLY A 190 -10.62 -3.02 -8.86
CA GLY A 190 -10.90 -1.79 -9.60
C GLY A 190 -10.89 -2.00 -11.12
N GLN A 191 -9.91 -2.74 -11.62
CA GLN A 191 -9.83 -3.12 -13.03
C GLN A 191 -11.00 -4.02 -13.47
N ALA A 192 -11.40 -4.96 -12.61
CA ALA A 192 -12.54 -5.83 -12.90
C ALA A 192 -13.88 -5.08 -12.94
N LEU A 193 -14.03 -3.99 -12.17
CA LEU A 193 -15.21 -3.12 -12.23
C LEU A 193 -15.24 -2.24 -13.49
N LEU A 194 -14.07 -1.89 -14.02
CA LEU A 194 -13.90 -1.00 -15.19
C LEU A 194 -13.09 -1.67 -16.30
N PRO A 195 -13.52 -2.80 -16.86
CA PRO A 195 -12.73 -3.56 -17.83
C PRO A 195 -12.44 -2.77 -19.11
N GLN A 196 -13.32 -1.83 -19.50
CA GLN A 196 -13.15 -0.98 -20.67
C GLN A 196 -12.25 0.23 -20.44
N HIS A 197 -11.86 0.50 -19.17
CA HIS A 197 -11.06 1.66 -18.76
C HIS A 197 -9.91 1.25 -17.84
N LEU A 198 -9.18 0.18 -18.21
CA LEU A 198 -8.12 -0.40 -17.38
C LEU A 198 -7.02 0.60 -16.99
N GLY A 199 -6.62 1.47 -17.93
CA GLY A 199 -5.62 2.51 -17.66
C GLY A 199 -6.10 3.53 -16.63
N MET A 200 -7.36 3.99 -16.73
CA MET A 200 -7.95 4.90 -15.76
C MET A 200 -8.11 4.20 -14.39
N ALA A 201 -8.61 2.98 -14.37
CA ALA A 201 -8.76 2.20 -13.15
C ALA A 201 -7.42 2.03 -12.43
N SER A 202 -6.35 1.63 -13.15
CA SER A 202 -5.01 1.47 -12.58
C SER A 202 -4.42 2.79 -12.09
N GLY A 203 -4.54 3.86 -12.89
CA GLY A 203 -4.04 5.19 -12.54
C GLY A 203 -4.69 5.73 -11.26
N MET A 204 -6.01 5.56 -11.11
CA MET A 204 -6.73 5.98 -9.91
C MET A 204 -6.43 5.08 -8.71
N MET A 205 -6.39 3.75 -8.90
CA MET A 205 -6.16 2.81 -7.78
C MET A 205 -4.72 2.84 -7.27
N VAL A 206 -3.75 3.15 -8.12
CA VAL A 206 -2.33 3.22 -7.74
C VAL A 206 -1.88 4.67 -7.56
N GLY A 207 -1.96 5.49 -8.60
CA GLY A 207 -1.43 6.85 -8.59
C GLY A 207 -2.16 7.76 -7.61
N PHE A 208 -3.49 7.89 -7.74
CA PHE A 208 -4.29 8.73 -6.84
C PHE A 208 -4.18 8.25 -5.38
N THR A 209 -4.28 6.93 -5.14
CA THR A 209 -4.25 6.39 -3.78
C THR A 209 -2.92 6.65 -3.06
N ILE A 210 -1.78 6.48 -3.76
CA ILE A 210 -0.46 6.77 -3.18
C ILE A 210 -0.34 8.27 -2.85
N SER A 211 -0.74 9.14 -3.77
CA SER A 211 -0.72 10.60 -3.56
C SER A 211 -1.64 11.01 -2.41
N ALA A 212 -2.83 10.42 -2.31
CA ALA A 212 -3.76 10.66 -1.22
C ALA A 212 -3.20 10.22 0.15
N GLY A 213 -2.25 9.26 0.18
CA GLY A 213 -1.52 8.89 1.40
C GLY A 213 -0.86 10.09 2.07
N GLY A 214 -0.26 10.98 1.30
CA GLY A 214 0.33 12.23 1.80
C GLY A 214 -0.69 13.16 2.46
N ILE A 215 -1.91 13.26 1.89
CA ILE A 215 -3.02 14.03 2.48
C ILE A 215 -3.36 13.47 3.86
N GLY A 216 -3.39 12.14 4.02
CA GLY A 216 -3.64 11.51 5.31
C GLY A 216 -2.63 11.90 6.39
N VAL A 217 -1.34 11.95 6.04
CA VAL A 217 -0.28 12.41 6.95
C VAL A 217 -0.48 13.88 7.32
N THR A 218 -0.83 14.73 6.34
CA THR A 218 -1.11 16.15 6.58
C THR A 218 -2.31 16.35 7.51
N LEU A 219 -3.36 15.54 7.38
CA LEU A 219 -4.53 15.59 8.27
C LEU A 219 -4.21 15.10 9.70
N LEU A 220 -3.24 14.21 9.86
CA LEU A 220 -2.77 13.76 11.16
C LEU A 220 -1.83 14.79 11.83
N GLY A 221 -1.23 15.72 11.06
CA GLY A 221 -0.34 16.75 11.56
C GLY A 221 -0.94 17.58 12.69
N PRO A 222 -2.07 18.26 12.49
CA PRO A 222 -2.75 19.04 13.55
C PRO A 222 -3.08 18.21 14.80
N ILE A 223 -3.40 16.92 14.63
CA ILE A 223 -3.62 16.01 15.77
C ILE A 223 -2.32 15.81 16.54
N ALA A 224 -1.21 15.61 15.82
CA ALA A 224 0.12 15.45 16.43
C ALA A 224 0.58 16.74 17.12
N ASP A 225 0.30 17.90 16.54
CA ASP A 225 0.73 19.19 17.07
C ASP A 225 -0.07 19.60 18.32
N HIS A 226 -1.39 19.37 18.35
CA HIS A 226 -2.25 19.77 19.47
C HIS A 226 -2.33 18.73 20.60
N TRP A 227 -2.35 17.43 20.27
CA TRP A 227 -2.53 16.33 21.24
C TRP A 227 -1.34 15.39 21.33
N GLY A 228 -0.26 15.70 20.61
CA GLY A 228 0.96 14.91 20.59
C GLY A 228 0.93 13.73 19.64
N VAL A 229 2.14 13.27 19.27
CA VAL A 229 2.35 12.15 18.35
C VAL A 229 1.64 10.85 18.77
N PRO A 230 1.56 10.50 20.09
CA PRO A 230 0.79 9.33 20.53
C PRO A 230 -0.67 9.35 20.10
N MET A 231 -1.30 10.53 20.08
CA MET A 231 -2.70 10.65 19.67
C MET A 231 -2.87 10.52 18.17
N ALA A 232 -1.95 11.05 17.37
CA ALA A 232 -1.95 10.86 15.93
C ALA A 232 -1.86 9.36 15.54
N ILE A 233 -1.00 8.59 16.24
CA ILE A 233 -0.93 7.13 16.03
C ILE A 233 -2.25 6.45 16.42
N LYS A 234 -2.84 6.82 17.54
CA LYS A 234 -4.13 6.25 17.98
C LYS A 234 -5.26 6.56 17.00
N ALA A 235 -5.25 7.75 16.38
CA ALA A 235 -6.24 8.12 15.37
C ALA A 235 -6.18 7.17 14.15
N VAL A 236 -4.98 6.66 13.80
CA VAL A 236 -4.82 5.68 12.72
C VAL A 236 -5.54 4.36 13.04
N PHE A 237 -5.73 3.99 14.32
CA PHE A 237 -6.36 2.71 14.69
C PHE A 237 -7.84 2.61 14.29
N VAL A 238 -8.52 3.73 14.14
CA VAL A 238 -9.93 3.76 13.74
C VAL A 238 -10.11 3.55 12.23
N LEU A 239 -9.10 3.91 11.45
CA LEU A 239 -9.17 3.88 9.99
C LEU A 239 -9.48 2.50 9.39
N PRO A 240 -8.95 1.36 9.90
CA PRO A 240 -9.33 0.03 9.42
C PRO A 240 -10.83 -0.25 9.53
N LEU A 241 -11.48 0.23 10.61
CA LEU A 241 -12.93 0.07 10.78
C LEU A 241 -13.71 0.91 9.77
N VAL A 242 -13.25 2.13 9.48
CA VAL A 242 -13.84 2.97 8.43
C VAL A 242 -13.72 2.26 7.07
N ALA A 243 -12.53 1.75 6.74
CA ALA A 243 -12.33 1.01 5.50
C ALA A 243 -13.18 -0.27 5.45
N PHE A 244 -13.32 -0.98 6.56
CA PHE A 244 -14.18 -2.17 6.68
C PHE A 244 -15.65 -1.82 6.42
N GLY A 245 -16.17 -0.77 7.03
CA GLY A 245 -17.54 -0.29 6.79
C GLY A 245 -17.79 0.04 5.32
N LEU A 246 -16.85 0.75 4.67
CA LEU A 246 -16.93 1.03 3.25
C LEU A 246 -16.88 -0.25 2.40
N ALA A 247 -16.06 -1.25 2.78
CA ALA A 247 -15.92 -2.51 2.05
C ALA A 247 -17.20 -3.37 2.10
N LEU A 248 -17.99 -3.28 3.16
CA LEU A 248 -19.31 -3.94 3.22
C LEU A 248 -20.25 -3.41 2.13
N LEU A 249 -20.21 -2.11 1.85
CA LEU A 249 -21.08 -1.45 0.88
C LEU A 249 -20.68 -1.73 -0.59
N VAL A 250 -19.45 -2.18 -0.85
CA VAL A 250 -18.98 -2.50 -2.20
C VAL A 250 -19.80 -3.64 -2.79
N LYS A 251 -20.49 -3.39 -3.89
CA LYS A 251 -21.15 -4.43 -4.69
C LYS A 251 -20.11 -4.97 -5.69
N TYR A 252 -19.39 -6.00 -5.28
CA TYR A 252 -18.45 -6.70 -6.14
C TYR A 252 -19.12 -7.99 -6.64
N PRO A 253 -19.00 -8.32 -7.93
CA PRO A 253 -19.54 -9.58 -8.43
C PRO A 253 -18.97 -10.73 -7.60
N LEU A 254 -19.86 -11.47 -6.96
CA LEU A 254 -19.48 -12.73 -6.35
C LEU A 254 -19.02 -13.62 -7.52
N GLU A 255 -17.75 -13.99 -7.55
CA GLU A 255 -17.25 -14.99 -8.48
C GLU A 255 -18.17 -16.21 -8.39
N LYS A 256 -18.84 -16.52 -9.49
CA LYS A 256 -19.44 -17.84 -9.62
C LYS A 256 -18.30 -18.82 -9.45
N THR A 257 -18.28 -19.53 -8.34
CA THR A 257 -17.36 -20.63 -8.08
C THR A 257 -17.53 -21.60 -9.24
N THR A 258 -16.70 -21.49 -10.26
CA THR A 258 -16.55 -22.53 -11.27
C THR A 258 -15.96 -23.73 -10.54
N ARG A 259 -16.85 -24.69 -10.23
CA ARG A 259 -16.47 -26.06 -9.86
C ARG A 259 -15.84 -26.75 -11.04
#